data_dc13c24255b8c5a78afbcb7fdabcfa82
#
_entry.id   dc13c24255b8c5a78afbcb7fdabcfa82
#
_cell.length_a   1.000
_cell.length_b   1.000
_cell.length_c   1.000
_cell.angle_alpha   90.00
_cell.angle_beta   90.00
_cell.angle_gamma   90.00
#
_symmetry.space_group_name_H-M   'P 1'
#
loop_
_entity.id
_entity.type
_entity.pdbx_description
1 polymer ?
#
loop_
_entity_poly.entity_id
_entity_poly.type
_entity_poly.pdbx_seq_one_letter_code
_entity_poly.pdbx_strand_id
1 'polypeptide(L)'
;SMSDSAPNENEEHAETTCDCEKKHAHLDHVVLDDVFNATPQQVFDLMFVDDFMKRFLEDNQMLQDVQIGEWRSGEDASPEATATRSVTYVKPLNGPIGPKQTKCLITDEQLHIDFDDFCTAVTTTRTPEVPSGNNFAVRTRLCFTWAEHGRTRLYVTCTVDWTGRSMIKRGIDKAS
;
A
#
# COMPACT_ATOMS: atom_id res chain seq x y z
N SER A 1 -29.01 -32.46 -11.82
CA SER A 1 -27.62 -32.71 -11.42
C SER A 1 -27.22 -31.61 -10.43
N MET A 2 -27.21 -31.93 -9.18
CA MET A 2 -26.63 -31.08 -8.14
C MET A 2 -25.12 -31.09 -8.35
N SER A 3 -24.55 -29.95 -8.72
CA SER A 3 -23.11 -29.81 -8.66
C SER A 3 -22.75 -29.72 -7.17
N ASP A 4 -22.21 -30.80 -6.63
CA ASP A 4 -21.45 -30.78 -5.40
C ASP A 4 -20.22 -29.89 -5.65
N SER A 5 -20.38 -28.58 -5.47
CA SER A 5 -19.24 -27.73 -5.24
C SER A 5 -18.69 -28.12 -3.88
N ALA A 6 -17.48 -28.66 -3.84
CA ALA A 6 -16.75 -28.89 -2.60
C ALA A 6 -16.84 -27.62 -1.72
N PRO A 7 -17.03 -27.76 -0.40
CA PRO A 7 -17.07 -26.60 0.48
C PRO A 7 -15.79 -25.79 0.26
N ASN A 8 -15.98 -24.51 0.03
CA ASN A 8 -14.86 -23.61 -0.16
C ASN A 8 -14.07 -23.59 1.15
N GLU A 9 -12.87 -24.15 1.16
CA GLU A 9 -12.01 -24.21 2.36
C GLU A 9 -11.88 -22.85 3.03
N ASN A 10 -12.07 -21.78 2.27
CA ASN A 10 -12.00 -20.40 2.75
C ASN A 10 -13.22 -19.99 3.61
N GLU A 11 -14.36 -20.66 3.49
CA GLU A 11 -15.56 -20.31 4.27
C GLU A 11 -15.42 -20.67 5.75
N GLU A 12 -14.52 -21.60 6.08
CA GLU A 12 -14.30 -22.09 7.43
C GLU A 12 -13.17 -21.35 8.17
N HIS A 13 -12.43 -20.45 7.51
CA HIS A 13 -11.32 -19.73 8.15
C HIS A 13 -11.86 -18.74 9.19
N ALA A 14 -11.31 -18.79 10.41
CA ALA A 14 -11.64 -17.84 11.46
C ALA A 14 -11.19 -16.43 11.10
N GLU A 15 -11.91 -15.43 11.57
CA GLU A 15 -11.51 -14.03 11.47
C GLU A 15 -10.19 -13.79 12.19
N THR A 16 -9.37 -12.93 11.62
CA THR A 16 -8.09 -12.53 12.20
C THR A 16 -7.99 -11.01 12.32
N THR A 17 -7.02 -10.55 13.08
CA THR A 17 -6.73 -9.13 13.27
C THR A 17 -5.24 -8.89 13.06
N CYS A 18 -4.87 -7.70 12.56
CA CYS A 18 -3.47 -7.29 12.52
C CYS A 18 -3.00 -6.89 13.93
N ASP A 19 -1.70 -6.78 14.10
CA ASP A 19 -1.10 -6.34 15.36
C ASP A 19 -0.96 -4.81 15.48
N CYS A 20 -1.42 -4.08 14.47
CA CYS A 20 -1.23 -2.64 14.37
C CYS A 20 -1.92 -1.86 15.48
N GLU A 21 -3.07 -2.31 15.98
CA GLU A 21 -3.75 -1.66 17.10
C GLU A 21 -2.91 -1.73 18.38
N LYS A 22 -2.34 -2.90 18.67
CA LYS A 22 -1.48 -3.09 19.84
C LYS A 22 -0.19 -2.29 19.77
N LYS A 23 0.34 -2.10 18.56
CA LYS A 23 1.59 -1.39 18.30
C LYS A 23 1.38 0.10 18.01
N HIS A 24 0.13 0.56 17.98
CA HIS A 24 -0.22 1.92 17.52
C HIS A 24 0.40 2.25 16.16
N ALA A 25 0.36 1.28 15.24
CA ALA A 25 1.04 1.38 13.95
C ALA A 25 0.13 1.80 12.80
N HIS A 26 -1.21 1.83 12.98
CA HIS A 26 -2.10 2.43 12.00
C HIS A 26 -1.80 3.93 11.87
N LEU A 27 -1.88 4.44 10.63
CA LEU A 27 -1.54 5.82 10.34
C LEU A 27 -2.75 6.76 10.56
N ASP A 28 -2.55 8.06 10.39
CA ASP A 28 -3.48 9.09 10.86
C ASP A 28 -4.83 9.11 10.14
N HIS A 29 -4.86 8.76 8.86
CA HIS A 29 -6.05 8.88 8.02
C HIS A 29 -6.44 7.53 7.42
N VAL A 30 -7.70 7.15 7.61
CA VAL A 30 -8.26 5.94 6.97
C VAL A 30 -8.58 6.26 5.51
N VAL A 31 -7.96 5.53 4.60
CA VAL A 31 -8.16 5.64 3.15
C VAL A 31 -9.18 4.62 2.66
N LEU A 32 -9.12 3.42 3.19
CA LEU A 32 -9.98 2.31 2.81
C LEU A 32 -10.20 1.39 4.02
N ASP A 33 -11.42 0.98 4.21
CA ASP A 33 -11.80 -0.10 5.12
C ASP A 33 -12.94 -0.87 4.46
N ASP A 34 -12.60 -1.94 3.76
CA ASP A 34 -13.56 -2.70 2.97
C ASP A 34 -13.28 -4.19 3.02
N VAL A 35 -14.30 -4.98 2.69
CA VAL A 35 -14.23 -6.43 2.65
C VAL A 35 -14.37 -6.91 1.21
N PHE A 36 -13.43 -7.75 0.79
CA PHE A 36 -13.36 -8.29 -0.57
C PHE A 36 -13.66 -9.78 -0.56
N ASN A 37 -14.38 -10.23 -1.57
CA ASN A 37 -14.77 -11.64 -1.72
C ASN A 37 -13.63 -12.47 -2.34
N ALA A 38 -12.51 -12.48 -1.64
CA ALA A 38 -11.30 -13.21 -1.99
C ALA A 38 -10.48 -13.45 -0.71
N THR A 39 -9.55 -14.41 -0.75
CA THR A 39 -8.65 -14.66 0.38
C THR A 39 -7.60 -13.56 0.51
N PRO A 40 -6.98 -13.39 1.71
CA PRO A 40 -5.87 -12.45 1.87
C PRO A 40 -4.74 -12.65 0.87
N GLN A 41 -4.37 -13.90 0.56
CA GLN A 41 -3.36 -14.17 -0.46
C GLN A 41 -3.79 -13.70 -1.84
N GLN A 42 -5.03 -13.95 -2.23
CA GLN A 42 -5.54 -13.52 -3.53
C GLN A 42 -5.53 -12.00 -3.67
N VAL A 43 -5.98 -11.28 -2.63
CA VAL A 43 -5.98 -9.81 -2.63
C VAL A 43 -4.55 -9.27 -2.64
N PHE A 44 -3.67 -9.85 -1.83
CA PHE A 44 -2.26 -9.47 -1.77
C PHE A 44 -1.56 -9.69 -3.11
N ASP A 45 -1.75 -10.87 -3.71
CA ASP A 45 -1.12 -11.22 -4.99
C ASP A 45 -1.57 -10.29 -6.12
N LEU A 46 -2.85 -9.91 -6.12
CA LEU A 46 -3.39 -8.98 -7.10
C LEU A 46 -2.68 -7.62 -7.03
N MET A 47 -2.34 -7.17 -5.85
CA MET A 47 -1.69 -5.86 -5.62
C MET A 47 -0.17 -5.90 -5.80
N PHE A 48 0.47 -6.99 -5.40
CA PHE A 48 1.93 -7.02 -5.22
C PHE A 48 2.66 -8.10 -6.01
N VAL A 49 1.98 -9.04 -6.63
CA VAL A 49 2.61 -10.17 -7.33
C VAL A 49 2.23 -10.21 -8.79
N ASP A 50 0.95 -10.09 -9.11
CA ASP A 50 0.42 -10.24 -10.46
C ASP A 50 0.66 -9.00 -11.33
N ASP A 51 0.59 -9.16 -12.65
CA ASP A 51 0.67 -8.06 -13.62
C ASP A 51 -0.56 -7.14 -13.60
N PHE A 52 -1.59 -7.50 -12.84
CA PHE A 52 -2.82 -6.71 -12.73
C PHE A 52 -2.54 -5.28 -12.32
N MET A 53 -1.71 -5.06 -11.31
CA MET A 53 -1.46 -3.71 -10.79
C MET A 53 -0.79 -2.82 -11.85
N LYS A 54 0.15 -3.36 -12.61
CA LYS A 54 0.78 -2.60 -13.70
C LYS A 54 -0.25 -2.17 -14.74
N ARG A 55 -1.10 -3.09 -15.19
CA ARG A 55 -2.17 -2.77 -16.15
C ARG A 55 -3.19 -1.78 -15.58
N PHE A 56 -3.55 -1.94 -14.31
CA PHE A 56 -4.45 -1.01 -13.63
C PHE A 56 -3.88 0.41 -13.59
N LEU A 57 -2.62 0.56 -13.23
CA LEU A 57 -1.93 1.85 -13.18
C LEU A 57 -1.86 2.49 -14.57
N GLU A 58 -1.55 1.71 -15.61
CA GLU A 58 -1.43 2.20 -16.99
C GLU A 58 -2.80 2.53 -17.61
N ASP A 59 -3.76 1.62 -17.52
CA ASP A 59 -5.01 1.67 -18.28
C ASP A 59 -6.13 2.39 -17.52
N ASN A 60 -6.22 2.22 -16.21
CA ASN A 60 -7.26 2.81 -15.38
C ASN A 60 -6.84 4.16 -14.79
N GLN A 61 -5.62 4.23 -14.24
CA GLN A 61 -5.08 5.43 -13.62
C GLN A 61 -4.33 6.33 -14.61
N MET A 62 -4.19 5.91 -15.85
CA MET A 62 -3.53 6.67 -16.93
C MET A 62 -2.11 7.10 -16.61
N LEU A 63 -1.41 6.32 -15.79
CA LEU A 63 -0.01 6.59 -15.45
C LEU A 63 0.91 6.14 -16.58
N GLN A 64 1.99 6.86 -16.77
CA GLN A 64 2.93 6.65 -17.85
C GLN A 64 4.25 6.08 -17.32
N ASP A 65 4.96 5.36 -18.17
CA ASP A 65 6.29 4.82 -17.87
C ASP A 65 6.31 4.02 -16.54
N VAL A 66 5.34 3.15 -16.36
CA VAL A 66 5.21 2.33 -15.14
C VAL A 66 6.28 1.25 -15.15
N GLN A 67 7.15 1.29 -14.15
CA GLN A 67 8.21 0.30 -13.94
C GLN A 67 8.09 -0.27 -12.53
N ILE A 68 7.89 -1.57 -12.44
CA ILE A 68 7.80 -2.30 -11.19
C ILE A 68 9.07 -3.14 -11.03
N GLY A 69 9.89 -2.78 -10.04
CA GLY A 69 11.11 -3.50 -9.74
C GLY A 69 10.87 -4.83 -9.06
N GLU A 70 11.91 -5.62 -8.95
CA GLU A 70 11.86 -6.91 -8.27
C GLU A 70 11.91 -6.76 -6.77
N TRP A 71 11.28 -7.69 -6.05
CA TRP A 71 11.39 -7.78 -4.61
C TRP A 71 12.80 -8.18 -4.20
N ARG A 72 13.34 -7.46 -3.22
CA ARG A 72 14.65 -7.73 -2.61
C ARG A 72 14.43 -8.06 -1.14
N SER A 73 15.12 -9.07 -0.64
CA SER A 73 14.99 -9.54 0.75
C SER A 73 16.34 -9.59 1.44
N GLY A 74 16.35 -9.85 2.76
CA GLY A 74 17.56 -9.92 3.56
C GLY A 74 18.25 -8.57 3.68
N GLU A 75 19.57 -8.53 3.45
CA GLU A 75 20.39 -7.31 3.56
C GLU A 75 20.03 -6.23 2.54
N ASP A 76 19.40 -6.63 1.43
CA ASP A 76 18.97 -5.72 0.37
C ASP A 76 17.61 -5.08 0.63
N ALA A 77 16.90 -5.49 1.68
CA ALA A 77 15.64 -4.90 2.10
C ALA A 77 15.85 -3.75 3.07
N SER A 78 14.80 -2.94 3.28
CA SER A 78 14.78 -1.93 4.34
C SER A 78 14.90 -2.60 5.72
N PRO A 79 15.47 -1.93 6.75
CA PRO A 79 15.77 -2.57 8.04
C PRO A 79 14.58 -3.22 8.76
N GLU A 80 13.37 -2.69 8.57
CA GLU A 80 12.15 -3.19 9.22
C GLU A 80 11.33 -4.13 8.32
N ALA A 81 11.72 -4.28 7.05
CA ALA A 81 10.98 -5.04 6.07
C ALA A 81 11.59 -6.43 5.84
N THR A 82 10.72 -7.41 5.57
CA THR A 82 11.14 -8.73 5.10
C THR A 82 11.49 -8.73 3.62
N ALA A 83 10.86 -7.84 2.85
CA ALA A 83 11.17 -7.61 1.44
C ALA A 83 10.82 -6.18 1.05
N THR A 84 11.55 -5.63 0.09
CA THR A 84 11.39 -4.28 -0.42
C THR A 84 11.48 -4.26 -1.94
N ARG A 85 10.67 -3.44 -2.61
CA ARG A 85 10.80 -3.17 -4.04
C ARG A 85 10.61 -1.70 -4.35
N SER A 86 11.10 -1.27 -5.50
CA SER A 86 10.90 0.08 -6.02
C SER A 86 9.94 0.05 -7.20
N VAL A 87 9.02 0.99 -7.23
CA VAL A 87 8.10 1.24 -8.34
C VAL A 87 8.23 2.69 -8.76
N THR A 88 8.27 2.95 -10.06
CA THR A 88 8.31 4.31 -10.59
C THR A 88 7.26 4.49 -11.68
N TYR A 89 6.71 5.66 -11.78
CA TYR A 89 5.84 6.06 -12.89
C TYR A 89 5.80 7.58 -13.02
N VAL A 90 5.26 8.04 -14.13
CA VAL A 90 4.99 9.44 -14.40
C VAL A 90 3.48 9.69 -14.30
N LYS A 91 3.09 10.64 -13.47
CA LYS A 91 1.69 11.01 -13.25
C LYS A 91 1.39 12.32 -13.96
N PRO A 92 0.44 12.35 -14.92
CA PRO A 92 -0.05 13.59 -15.50
C PRO A 92 -0.73 14.47 -14.45
N LEU A 93 -0.45 15.78 -14.49
CA LEU A 93 -1.05 16.77 -13.60
C LEU A 93 -1.96 17.68 -14.41
N ASN A 94 -3.20 17.86 -13.96
CA ASN A 94 -4.24 18.59 -14.69
C ASN A 94 -4.45 20.02 -14.16
N GLY A 95 -3.54 20.54 -13.37
CA GLY A 95 -3.63 21.89 -12.83
C GLY A 95 -3.40 22.96 -13.90
N PRO A 96 -4.06 24.13 -13.80
CA PRO A 96 -3.87 25.23 -14.76
C PRO A 96 -2.49 25.91 -14.63
N ILE A 97 -1.85 25.76 -13.48
CA ILE A 97 -0.54 26.32 -13.16
C ILE A 97 0.35 25.21 -12.60
N GLY A 98 1.64 25.25 -12.96
CA GLY A 98 2.65 24.32 -12.48
C GLY A 98 3.00 23.24 -13.50
N PRO A 99 3.75 22.21 -13.09
CA PRO A 99 4.21 21.16 -14.00
C PRO A 99 3.05 20.37 -14.61
N LYS A 100 3.21 19.91 -15.84
CA LYS A 100 2.21 19.11 -16.56
C LYS A 100 2.22 17.63 -16.13
N GLN A 101 3.29 17.20 -15.54
CA GLN A 101 3.48 15.83 -15.06
C GLN A 101 4.50 15.82 -13.93
N THR A 102 4.50 14.74 -13.16
CA THR A 102 5.52 14.53 -12.13
C THR A 102 5.95 13.07 -12.08
N LYS A 103 7.23 12.86 -11.80
CA LYS A 103 7.76 11.54 -11.54
C LYS A 103 7.39 11.12 -10.11
N CYS A 104 6.88 9.90 -9.98
CA CYS A 104 6.56 9.30 -8.68
C CYS A 104 7.55 8.17 -8.41
N LEU A 105 8.13 8.21 -7.22
CA LEU A 105 9.07 7.20 -6.72
C LEU A 105 8.39 6.49 -5.55
N ILE A 106 8.14 5.20 -5.71
CA ILE A 106 7.42 4.40 -4.72
C ILE A 106 8.35 3.31 -4.18
N THR A 107 8.34 3.15 -2.87
CA THR A 107 8.97 2.02 -2.19
C THR A 107 7.88 1.20 -1.53
N ASP A 108 7.76 -0.07 -1.91
CA ASP A 108 6.88 -1.03 -1.26
C ASP A 108 7.70 -1.88 -0.30
N GLU A 109 7.18 -2.04 0.91
CA GLU A 109 7.81 -2.84 1.97
C GLU A 109 6.82 -3.87 2.50
N GLN A 110 7.23 -5.14 2.53
CA GLN A 110 6.50 -6.20 3.21
C GLN A 110 7.03 -6.28 4.65
N LEU A 111 6.16 -6.03 5.63
CA LEU A 111 6.54 -6.03 7.05
C LEU A 111 6.21 -7.36 7.73
N HIS A 112 5.06 -7.93 7.43
CA HIS A 112 4.62 -9.21 7.97
C HIS A 112 3.76 -9.91 6.93
N ILE A 113 4.12 -11.12 6.56
CA ILE A 113 3.39 -11.91 5.57
C ILE A 113 3.09 -13.29 6.18
N ASP A 114 1.84 -13.46 6.57
CA ASP A 114 1.29 -14.73 7.03
C ASP A 114 -0.15 -14.82 6.55
N PHE A 115 -0.37 -15.58 5.49
CA PHE A 115 -1.70 -15.70 4.88
C PHE A 115 -2.71 -16.50 5.70
N ASP A 116 -2.27 -17.17 6.75
CA ASP A 116 -3.18 -17.82 7.71
C ASP A 116 -3.58 -16.89 8.86
N ASP A 117 -2.89 -15.80 9.04
CA ASP A 117 -3.14 -14.81 10.09
C ASP A 117 -3.38 -13.44 9.48
N PHE A 118 -2.35 -12.64 9.30
CA PHE A 118 -2.47 -11.33 8.68
C PHE A 118 -1.23 -10.96 7.88
N CYS A 119 -1.39 -9.99 6.98
CA CYS A 119 -0.27 -9.39 6.25
C CYS A 119 -0.27 -7.88 6.46
N THR A 120 0.92 -7.31 6.52
CA THR A 120 1.12 -5.87 6.59
C THR A 120 2.17 -5.44 5.58
N ALA A 121 1.82 -4.44 4.79
CA ALA A 121 2.73 -3.80 3.85
C ALA A 121 2.68 -2.28 4.05
N VAL A 122 3.77 -1.61 3.70
CA VAL A 122 3.87 -0.15 3.70
C VAL A 122 4.35 0.31 2.34
N THR A 123 3.68 1.31 1.79
CA THR A 123 4.04 1.95 0.54
C THR A 123 4.42 3.40 0.83
N THR A 124 5.59 3.83 0.40
CA THR A 124 6.05 5.21 0.53
C THR A 124 6.18 5.84 -0.83
N THR A 125 5.47 6.94 -1.07
CA THR A 125 5.47 7.65 -2.34
C THR A 125 6.14 9.01 -2.19
N ARG A 126 7.10 9.30 -3.07
CA ARG A 126 7.79 10.58 -3.17
C ARG A 126 7.57 11.17 -4.55
N THR A 127 7.40 12.49 -4.58
CA THR A 127 7.25 13.28 -5.82
C THR A 127 8.24 14.43 -5.79
N PRO A 128 9.54 14.16 -6.02
CA PRO A 128 10.60 15.17 -5.78
C PRO A 128 10.55 16.37 -6.72
N GLU A 129 9.86 16.26 -7.86
CA GLU A 129 9.82 17.32 -8.87
C GLU A 129 8.70 18.35 -8.64
N VAL A 130 7.73 18.06 -7.75
CA VAL A 130 6.72 19.06 -7.38
C VAL A 130 7.29 20.06 -6.37
N PRO A 131 6.71 21.27 -6.24
CA PRO A 131 7.15 22.23 -5.22
C PRO A 131 7.17 21.61 -3.82
N SER A 132 8.31 21.75 -3.12
CA SER A 132 8.57 21.12 -1.81
C SER A 132 8.56 19.58 -1.80
N GLY A 133 8.58 18.94 -2.97
CA GLY A 133 8.50 17.48 -3.10
C GLY A 133 9.63 16.72 -2.43
N ASN A 134 10.79 17.33 -2.23
CA ASN A 134 11.90 16.73 -1.49
C ASN A 134 11.71 16.74 0.04
N ASN A 135 10.71 17.44 0.54
CA ASN A 135 10.49 17.67 1.97
C ASN A 135 9.40 16.76 2.56
N PHE A 136 8.72 15.98 1.74
CA PHE A 136 7.65 15.11 2.24
C PHE A 136 7.62 13.77 1.49
N ALA A 137 7.00 12.80 2.13
CA ALA A 137 6.61 11.54 1.52
C ALA A 137 5.22 11.16 2.01
N VAL A 138 4.43 10.52 1.17
CA VAL A 138 3.15 9.94 1.59
C VAL A 138 3.39 8.47 1.91
N ARG A 139 3.11 8.11 3.15
CA ARG A 139 3.25 6.74 3.63
C ARG A 139 1.86 6.12 3.79
N THR A 140 1.68 4.93 3.26
CA THR A 140 0.42 4.19 3.29
C THR A 140 0.67 2.81 3.90
N ARG A 141 -0.12 2.46 4.90
CA ARG A 141 -0.06 1.15 5.55
C ARG A 141 -1.27 0.33 5.16
N LEU A 142 -1.03 -0.90 4.68
CA LEU A 142 -2.05 -1.83 4.24
C LEU A 142 -2.05 -3.04 5.17
N CYS A 143 -3.22 -3.32 5.76
CA CYS A 143 -3.42 -4.49 6.62
C CYS A 143 -4.46 -5.42 5.95
N PHE A 144 -4.05 -6.66 5.72
CA PHE A 144 -4.87 -7.70 5.12
C PHE A 144 -5.19 -8.72 6.20
N THR A 145 -6.46 -8.87 6.54
CA THR A 145 -6.92 -9.81 7.56
C THR A 145 -8.07 -10.66 7.04
N TRP A 146 -8.27 -11.84 7.64
CA TRP A 146 -9.44 -12.67 7.34
C TRP A 146 -10.70 -12.02 7.92
N ALA A 147 -11.73 -11.90 7.08
CA ALA A 147 -13.08 -11.52 7.46
C ALA A 147 -13.99 -12.76 7.40
N GLU A 148 -15.26 -12.59 7.77
CA GLU A 148 -16.25 -13.68 7.72
C GLU A 148 -16.36 -14.29 6.31
N HIS A 149 -16.66 -15.58 6.27
CA HIS A 149 -16.90 -16.36 5.03
C HIS A 149 -15.68 -16.41 4.09
N GLY A 150 -14.48 -16.50 4.64
CA GLY A 150 -13.25 -16.63 3.85
C GLY A 150 -12.92 -15.40 3.01
N ARG A 151 -13.45 -14.25 3.40
CA ARG A 151 -13.19 -12.96 2.73
C ARG A 151 -12.02 -12.24 3.38
N THR A 152 -11.60 -11.16 2.76
CA THR A 152 -10.50 -10.34 3.25
C THR A 152 -10.99 -8.94 3.60
N ARG A 153 -10.67 -8.49 4.81
CA ARG A 153 -10.72 -7.08 5.15
C ARG A 153 -9.39 -6.43 4.78
N LEU A 154 -9.46 -5.41 3.94
CA LEU A 154 -8.33 -4.56 3.61
C LEU A 154 -8.52 -3.22 4.31
N TYR A 155 -7.66 -2.95 5.28
CA TYR A 155 -7.67 -1.71 6.05
C TYR A 155 -6.43 -0.90 5.67
N VAL A 156 -6.64 0.27 5.08
CA VAL A 156 -5.58 1.11 4.55
C VAL A 156 -5.60 2.46 5.24
N THR A 157 -4.47 2.83 5.81
CA THR A 157 -4.27 4.12 6.44
C THR A 157 -3.09 4.85 5.82
N CYS A 158 -3.08 6.18 5.88
CA CYS A 158 -1.97 6.96 5.35
C CYS A 158 -1.63 8.15 6.25
N THR A 159 -0.42 8.66 6.04
CA THR A 159 0.06 9.90 6.64
C THR A 159 1.05 10.58 5.71
N VAL A 160 1.23 11.88 5.88
CA VAL A 160 2.28 12.63 5.22
C VAL A 160 3.45 12.80 6.19
N ASP A 161 4.59 12.24 5.84
CA ASP A 161 5.82 12.38 6.60
C ASP A 161 6.66 13.52 6.02
N TRP A 162 6.93 14.53 6.84
CA TRP A 162 7.80 15.63 6.47
C TRP A 162 9.25 15.32 6.85
N THR A 163 10.18 15.61 5.94
CA THR A 163 11.62 15.38 6.14
C THR A 163 12.43 16.66 6.01
N GLY A 164 13.65 16.70 6.53
CA GLY A 164 14.50 17.87 6.48
C GLY A 164 13.96 19.00 7.34
N ARG A 165 13.44 20.06 6.73
CA ARG A 165 12.81 21.21 7.43
C ARG A 165 11.48 20.86 8.10
N SER A 166 11.15 19.61 8.22
CA SER A 166 9.90 19.08 8.73
C SER A 166 9.55 19.55 10.13
N MET A 167 10.53 19.75 11.00
CA MET A 167 10.27 20.19 12.38
C MET A 167 9.68 21.60 12.42
N ILE A 168 10.07 22.48 11.51
CA ILE A 168 9.51 23.82 11.38
C ILE A 168 8.08 23.75 10.84
N LYS A 169 7.85 22.93 9.84
CA LYS A 169 6.50 22.72 9.26
C LYS A 169 5.55 22.06 10.24
N ARG A 170 5.99 21.07 11.02
CA ARG A 170 5.19 20.47 12.09
C ARG A 170 4.81 21.50 13.17
N GLY A 171 5.70 22.40 13.48
CA GLY A 171 5.40 23.52 14.38
C GLY A 171 4.32 24.44 13.81
N ILE A 172 4.37 24.74 12.52
CA ILE A 172 3.38 25.55 11.82
C ILE A 172 2.04 24.82 11.74
N ASP A 173 2.05 23.57 11.36
CA ASP A 173 0.83 22.75 11.23
C ASP A 173 0.12 22.54 12.58
N LYS A 174 0.87 22.46 13.67
CA LYS A 174 0.32 22.38 15.04
C LYS A 174 -0.18 23.72 15.56
N ALA A 175 0.31 24.82 15.02
CA ALA A 175 -0.07 26.18 15.43
C ALA A 175 -1.29 26.70 14.64
N SER A 176 -1.63 26.05 13.57
CA SER A 176 -2.84 26.35 12.80
C SER A 176 -4.05 25.47 13.28
#